data_f32e718c5a9a8b2e77b68402fe576fd3
#
_entry.id   f32e718c5a9a8b2e77b68402fe576fd3
#
_cell.length_a   1.000
_cell.length_b   1.000
_cell.length_c   1.000
_cell.angle_alpha   90.00
_cell.angle_beta   90.00
_cell.angle_gamma   90.00
#
_symmetry.space_group_name_H-M   'P 1'
#
loop_
_entity.id
_entity.type
_entity.pdbx_description
1 polymer ?
#
loop_
_entity_poly.entity_id
_entity_poly.type
_entity_poly.pdbx_seq_one_letter_code
_entity_poly.pdbx_strand_id
1 'polypeptide(L)'
;MKFCKSLCFSVSFVLVFAAAAFSQQRPRVIQNEPRPESQPISQPPSRIVSRPTLTNPIIVQNSPALVKKTGSSQPINSASTINAVGSYSSSFSQKLLKAIQIRVGVPYRYGSSGPNTFDCSGLVWSVFLDAGSPFERSSAKTLWQNSVPVEGDDRYKFGTLVFFNKLGHIGIVFDESGFYHASSSRGVTFSRFDGYWAKRIAGYRRIPTGK
;
A
#
# COMPACT_ATOMS: atom_id res chain seq x y z
N MET A 1 -24.59 32.60 67.30
CA MET A 1 -25.31 31.68 68.22
C MET A 1 -26.07 30.66 67.42
N LYS A 2 -25.99 29.42 67.85
CA LYS A 2 -26.69 28.17 67.47
C LYS A 2 -26.09 27.30 66.35
N PHE A 3 -25.39 26.32 66.86
CA PHE A 3 -24.99 25.02 66.26
C PHE A 3 -26.24 24.23 65.82
N CYS A 4 -26.14 23.56 64.67
CA CYS A 4 -26.94 22.35 64.49
C CYS A 4 -26.10 21.34 63.78
N LYS A 5 -25.69 20.31 64.53
CA LYS A 5 -25.04 19.09 64.10
C LYS A 5 -26.13 18.22 63.48
N SER A 6 -25.90 17.72 62.23
CA SER A 6 -26.69 16.60 61.79
C SER A 6 -25.72 15.52 61.25
N LEU A 7 -25.76 14.47 62.00
CA LEU A 7 -25.09 13.20 61.87
C LEU A 7 -25.83 12.41 60.78
N CYS A 8 -25.20 12.08 59.67
CA CYS A 8 -25.79 11.13 58.74
C CYS A 8 -24.88 9.93 58.58
N PHE A 9 -25.45 8.82 58.94
CA PHE A 9 -24.96 7.47 58.96
C PHE A 9 -24.42 7.02 57.56
N SER A 10 -23.20 6.55 57.57
CA SER A 10 -22.64 5.70 56.53
C SER A 10 -23.25 4.30 56.60
N VAL A 11 -24.00 3.94 55.59
CA VAL A 11 -24.31 2.52 55.34
C VAL A 11 -23.46 2.05 54.20
N SER A 12 -22.35 1.39 54.53
CA SER A 12 -21.53 0.63 53.57
C SER A 12 -22.27 -0.64 53.20
N PHE A 13 -22.79 -0.66 51.98
CA PHE A 13 -23.33 -1.87 51.38
C PHE A 13 -22.20 -2.54 50.55
N VAL A 14 -21.51 -3.48 51.18
CA VAL A 14 -20.52 -4.33 50.50
C VAL A 14 -21.26 -5.44 49.76
N LEU A 15 -21.43 -5.26 48.46
CA LEU A 15 -21.91 -6.30 47.55
C LEU A 15 -20.73 -7.13 47.06
N VAL A 16 -20.56 -8.29 47.71
CA VAL A 16 -19.61 -9.31 47.25
C VAL A 16 -20.23 -10.04 46.04
N PHE A 17 -19.82 -9.68 44.85
CA PHE A 17 -20.10 -10.49 43.66
C PHE A 17 -19.07 -11.62 43.56
N ALA A 18 -19.47 -12.82 43.94
CA ALA A 18 -18.77 -14.05 43.62
C ALA A 18 -18.98 -14.34 42.11
N ALA A 19 -18.01 -13.98 41.27
CA ALA A 19 -17.97 -14.41 39.89
C ALA A 19 -17.56 -15.88 39.82
N ALA A 20 -18.54 -16.78 39.66
CA ALA A 20 -18.28 -18.14 39.27
C ALA A 20 -17.71 -18.15 37.86
N ALA A 21 -16.41 -18.43 37.74
CA ALA A 21 -15.74 -18.70 36.47
C ALA A 21 -16.25 -20.06 35.92
N PHE A 22 -17.24 -19.98 35.04
CA PHE A 22 -17.68 -21.11 34.25
C PHE A 22 -16.68 -21.33 33.12
N SER A 23 -15.67 -22.14 33.38
CA SER A 23 -14.76 -22.64 32.37
C SER A 23 -15.50 -23.59 31.43
N GLN A 24 -16.02 -23.11 30.31
CA GLN A 24 -16.52 -23.96 29.26
C GLN A 24 -15.32 -24.55 28.48
N GLN A 25 -14.88 -25.71 28.91
CA GLN A 25 -14.04 -26.58 28.12
C GLN A 25 -14.88 -27.10 26.94
N ARG A 26 -14.65 -26.55 25.74
CA ARG A 26 -15.16 -27.17 24.51
C ARG A 26 -14.40 -28.48 24.27
N PRO A 27 -15.08 -29.65 24.16
CA PRO A 27 -14.41 -30.87 23.78
C PRO A 27 -13.84 -30.71 22.35
N ARG A 28 -12.53 -30.94 22.19
CA ARG A 28 -11.92 -31.11 20.87
C ARG A 28 -12.38 -32.46 20.34
N VAL A 29 -13.34 -32.44 19.44
CA VAL A 29 -13.64 -33.60 18.61
C VAL A 29 -12.49 -33.76 17.63
N ILE A 30 -11.61 -34.72 17.90
CA ILE A 30 -10.64 -35.20 16.93
C ILE A 30 -11.43 -36.11 15.99
N GLN A 31 -11.91 -35.56 14.89
CA GLN A 31 -12.38 -36.37 13.77
C GLN A 31 -11.15 -36.85 13.01
N ASN A 32 -10.75 -38.08 13.29
CA ASN A 32 -9.90 -38.88 12.43
C ASN A 32 -10.76 -39.34 11.24
N GLU A 33 -10.96 -38.44 10.26
CA GLU A 33 -11.43 -38.89 8.95
C GLU A 33 -10.24 -39.50 8.21
N PRO A 34 -10.36 -40.72 7.69
CA PRO A 34 -9.34 -41.30 6.84
C PRO A 34 -9.24 -40.44 5.56
N ARG A 35 -8.05 -39.95 5.30
CA ARG A 35 -7.68 -39.22 4.07
C ARG A 35 -8.08 -40.09 2.87
N PRO A 36 -8.91 -39.60 1.93
CA PRO A 36 -9.18 -40.37 0.72
C PRO A 36 -7.87 -40.52 -0.07
N GLU A 37 -7.59 -41.76 -0.38
CA GLU A 37 -6.45 -42.23 -1.17
C GLU A 37 -6.43 -41.49 -2.51
N SER A 38 -5.32 -40.81 -2.80
CA SER A 38 -5.11 -40.06 -4.02
C SER A 38 -5.14 -40.97 -5.24
N GLN A 39 -6.22 -40.96 -6.00
CA GLN A 39 -6.25 -41.59 -7.31
C GLN A 39 -5.28 -40.88 -8.24
N PRO A 40 -4.51 -41.58 -9.09
CA PRO A 40 -3.60 -40.98 -10.04
C PRO A 40 -4.41 -40.18 -11.07
N ILE A 41 -4.12 -38.87 -11.12
CA ILE A 41 -4.68 -37.95 -12.11
C ILE A 41 -4.13 -38.39 -13.48
N SER A 42 -5.01 -38.96 -14.30
CA SER A 42 -4.76 -39.19 -15.72
C SER A 42 -4.46 -37.86 -16.42
N GLN A 43 -3.28 -37.77 -17.01
CA GLN A 43 -2.84 -36.61 -17.78
C GLN A 43 -3.81 -36.32 -18.91
N PRO A 44 -4.23 -35.04 -19.12
CA PRO A 44 -4.96 -34.67 -20.31
C PRO A 44 -4.04 -34.75 -21.53
N PRO A 45 -4.56 -35.12 -22.71
CA PRO A 45 -3.73 -35.27 -23.92
C PRO A 45 -3.14 -33.92 -24.33
N SER A 46 -1.84 -33.97 -24.62
CA SER A 46 -1.04 -32.87 -25.17
C SER A 46 -1.63 -32.35 -26.45
N ARG A 47 -2.35 -31.27 -26.43
CA ARG A 47 -2.79 -30.56 -27.63
C ARG A 47 -1.61 -29.71 -28.12
N ILE A 48 -0.93 -30.21 -29.15
CA ILE A 48 0.07 -29.47 -29.91
C ILE A 48 -0.66 -28.31 -30.61
N VAL A 49 -0.56 -27.10 -30.02
CA VAL A 49 -0.94 -25.88 -30.71
C VAL A 49 0.24 -25.38 -31.50
N SER A 50 0.17 -25.56 -32.78
CA SER A 50 1.12 -25.03 -33.76
C SER A 50 1.15 -23.49 -33.63
N ARG A 51 2.32 -22.97 -33.30
CA ARG A 51 2.61 -21.53 -33.20
C ARG A 51 2.62 -20.94 -34.60
N PRO A 52 1.80 -19.95 -34.97
CA PRO A 52 1.99 -19.25 -36.22
C PRO A 52 3.22 -18.33 -36.10
N THR A 53 4.19 -18.56 -36.93
CA THR A 53 5.36 -17.71 -37.13
C THR A 53 4.89 -16.49 -37.94
N LEU A 54 4.72 -15.34 -37.25
CA LEU A 54 4.54 -14.06 -37.94
C LEU A 54 5.92 -13.49 -38.28
N THR A 55 6.36 -13.71 -39.50
CA THR A 55 7.46 -12.97 -40.13
C THR A 55 6.90 -11.63 -40.61
N ASN A 56 7.16 -10.57 -39.88
CA ASN A 56 6.97 -9.20 -40.39
C ASN A 56 8.33 -8.71 -40.93
N PRO A 57 8.44 -8.32 -42.17
CA PRO A 57 9.64 -7.66 -42.69
C PRO A 57 9.67 -6.22 -42.16
N ILE A 58 10.77 -5.87 -41.48
CA ILE A 58 11.07 -4.50 -41.07
C ILE A 58 11.43 -3.71 -42.31
N ILE A 59 10.56 -2.81 -42.75
CA ILE A 59 10.91 -1.82 -43.75
C ILE A 59 11.57 -0.63 -42.99
N VAL A 60 12.87 -0.56 -43.07
CA VAL A 60 13.66 0.60 -42.64
C VAL A 60 13.57 1.64 -43.74
N GLN A 61 12.76 2.66 -43.55
CA GLN A 61 12.82 3.87 -44.36
C GLN A 61 13.72 4.90 -43.68
N ASN A 62 14.93 4.99 -44.15
CA ASN A 62 15.84 6.09 -43.86
C ASN A 62 15.41 7.33 -44.66
N SER A 63 14.97 8.34 -43.97
CA SER A 63 14.88 9.69 -44.54
C SER A 63 15.67 10.66 -43.67
N PRO A 64 16.68 11.34 -44.20
CA PRO A 64 17.42 12.35 -43.47
C PRO A 64 16.64 13.66 -43.48
N ALA A 65 16.02 14.05 -42.38
CA ALA A 65 15.48 15.38 -42.19
C ALA A 65 16.55 16.29 -41.56
N LEU A 66 16.96 17.30 -42.33
CA LEU A 66 17.83 18.39 -41.93
C LEU A 66 17.25 19.10 -40.69
N VAL A 67 17.92 19.01 -39.55
CA VAL A 67 17.58 19.86 -38.39
C VAL A 67 18.47 21.09 -38.42
N LYS A 68 17.85 22.22 -38.69
CA LYS A 68 18.42 23.56 -38.60
C LYS A 68 18.78 23.87 -37.14
N LYS A 69 20.05 24.00 -36.86
CA LYS A 69 20.61 24.46 -35.58
C LYS A 69 20.33 25.95 -35.42
N THR A 70 19.39 26.32 -34.58
CA THR A 70 19.24 27.68 -34.10
C THR A 70 19.72 27.73 -32.67
N GLY A 71 20.88 28.32 -32.47
CA GLY A 71 21.42 28.56 -31.13
C GLY A 71 20.70 29.73 -30.47
N SER A 72 20.27 29.49 -29.23
CA SER A 72 20.02 30.56 -28.29
C SER A 72 20.51 30.08 -26.94
N SER A 73 21.73 30.45 -26.60
CA SER A 73 22.29 30.38 -25.27
C SER A 73 21.64 31.44 -24.39
N GLN A 74 20.71 31.05 -23.55
CA GLN A 74 20.27 31.86 -22.41
C GLN A 74 21.02 31.37 -21.16
N PRO A 75 21.59 32.28 -20.36
CA PRO A 75 22.22 31.91 -19.10
C PRO A 75 21.14 31.48 -18.11
N ILE A 76 21.24 30.26 -17.65
CA ILE A 76 20.42 29.74 -16.53
C ILE A 76 20.91 30.44 -15.27
N ASN A 77 20.20 31.50 -14.88
CA ASN A 77 20.35 32.11 -13.57
C ASN A 77 19.96 31.08 -12.49
N SER A 78 20.97 30.66 -11.77
CA SER A 78 20.87 29.93 -10.53
C SER A 78 20.20 30.81 -9.48
N ALA A 79 18.90 30.68 -9.31
CA ALA A 79 18.21 31.08 -8.07
C ALA A 79 16.74 30.63 -8.12
N SER A 80 16.48 29.37 -7.80
CA SER A 80 15.17 28.96 -7.32
C SER A 80 15.30 27.67 -6.54
N THR A 81 16.07 27.74 -5.46
CA THR A 81 15.94 26.83 -4.33
C THR A 81 14.70 27.26 -3.57
N ILE A 82 13.53 26.92 -4.04
CA ILE A 82 12.30 27.04 -3.27
C ILE A 82 11.46 25.78 -3.48
N ASN A 83 11.48 24.94 -2.44
CA ASN A 83 10.35 24.12 -1.98
C ASN A 83 9.58 23.34 -3.04
N ALA A 84 10.22 22.46 -3.78
CA ALA A 84 9.52 21.38 -4.47
C ALA A 84 9.17 20.24 -3.46
N VAL A 85 8.38 20.55 -2.44
CA VAL A 85 7.70 19.52 -1.63
C VAL A 85 6.63 18.82 -2.47
N GLY A 86 6.43 19.23 -3.69
CA GLY A 86 5.28 18.91 -4.52
C GLY A 86 5.36 17.65 -5.37
N SER A 87 6.52 17.14 -5.77
CA SER A 87 6.61 15.91 -6.59
C SER A 87 7.98 15.24 -6.50
N TYR A 88 8.02 13.92 -6.69
CA TYR A 88 9.28 13.19 -6.87
C TYR A 88 9.89 13.51 -8.25
N SER A 89 11.20 13.31 -8.40
CA SER A 89 11.86 13.44 -9.70
C SER A 89 11.25 12.48 -10.72
N SER A 90 11.32 12.82 -12.01
CA SER A 90 10.80 11.96 -13.08
C SER A 90 11.49 10.58 -13.10
N SER A 91 12.79 10.52 -12.84
CA SER A 91 13.55 9.27 -12.77
C SER A 91 13.11 8.38 -11.60
N PHE A 92 12.87 8.97 -10.43
CA PHE A 92 12.34 8.22 -9.29
C PHE A 92 10.93 7.71 -9.57
N SER A 93 10.06 8.55 -10.11
CA SER A 93 8.69 8.18 -10.46
C SER A 93 8.63 7.02 -11.46
N GLN A 94 9.50 6.99 -12.47
CA GLN A 94 9.58 5.88 -13.42
C GLN A 94 10.01 4.58 -12.73
N LYS A 95 11.03 4.62 -11.87
CA LYS A 95 11.48 3.45 -11.11
C LYS A 95 10.39 2.93 -10.17
N LEU A 96 9.71 3.84 -9.47
CA LEU A 96 8.62 3.50 -8.56
C LEU A 96 7.46 2.84 -9.32
N LEU A 97 7.05 3.39 -10.46
CA LEU A 97 6.00 2.80 -11.29
C LEU A 97 6.38 1.40 -11.76
N LYS A 98 7.61 1.22 -12.27
CA LYS A 98 8.11 -0.09 -12.67
C LYS A 98 8.10 -1.09 -11.50
N ALA A 99 8.56 -0.65 -10.31
CA ALA A 99 8.56 -1.49 -9.11
C ALA A 99 7.15 -1.91 -8.69
N ILE A 100 6.15 -1.04 -8.85
CA ILE A 100 4.75 -1.37 -8.60
C ILE A 100 4.24 -2.37 -9.65
N GLN A 101 4.46 -2.10 -10.93
CA GLN A 101 3.92 -2.89 -12.04
C GLN A 101 4.33 -4.36 -11.99
N ILE A 102 5.60 -4.65 -11.66
CA ILE A 102 6.10 -6.04 -11.55
C ILE A 102 5.50 -6.80 -10.35
N ARG A 103 4.83 -6.10 -9.43
CA ARG A 103 4.20 -6.67 -8.24
C ARG A 103 2.67 -6.78 -8.34
N VAL A 104 2.07 -6.23 -9.38
CA VAL A 104 0.61 -6.33 -9.59
C VAL A 104 0.21 -7.81 -9.66
N GLY A 105 -0.84 -8.18 -8.92
CA GLY A 105 -1.34 -9.54 -8.81
C GLY A 105 -0.67 -10.39 -7.72
N VAL A 106 0.45 -9.95 -7.11
CA VAL A 106 1.09 -10.69 -6.01
C VAL A 106 0.14 -10.76 -4.82
N PRO A 107 -0.07 -11.96 -4.21
CA PRO A 107 -1.04 -12.15 -3.14
C PRO A 107 -0.71 -11.37 -1.86
N TYR A 108 -1.76 -11.06 -1.09
CA TYR A 108 -1.63 -10.45 0.22
C TYR A 108 -1.26 -11.46 1.30
N ARG A 109 -0.35 -11.07 2.19
CA ARG A 109 -0.08 -11.76 3.46
C ARG A 109 0.32 -10.74 4.52
N TYR A 110 -0.37 -10.74 5.65
CA TYR A 110 -0.06 -9.85 6.77
C TYR A 110 1.40 -10.03 7.25
N GLY A 111 2.09 -8.92 7.48
CA GLY A 111 3.49 -8.89 7.93
C GLY A 111 4.53 -9.17 6.83
N SER A 112 4.10 -9.40 5.58
CA SER A 112 5.00 -9.73 4.49
C SER A 112 5.48 -8.50 3.69
N SER A 113 6.73 -8.56 3.21
CA SER A 113 7.38 -7.48 2.43
C SER A 113 7.94 -7.96 1.09
N GLY A 114 7.46 -9.12 0.61
CA GLY A 114 7.83 -9.70 -0.67
C GLY A 114 8.85 -10.86 -0.56
N PRO A 115 9.28 -11.41 -1.70
CA PRO A 115 8.83 -11.09 -3.06
C PRO A 115 7.47 -11.75 -3.42
N ASN A 116 7.09 -12.87 -2.77
CA ASN A 116 5.96 -13.71 -3.15
C ASN A 116 4.62 -13.25 -2.56
N THR A 117 4.65 -12.43 -1.53
CA THR A 117 3.46 -11.88 -0.88
C THR A 117 3.78 -10.51 -0.29
N PHE A 118 2.76 -9.65 -0.13
CA PHE A 118 2.92 -8.34 0.50
C PHE A 118 1.77 -8.04 1.48
N ASP A 119 2.06 -7.34 2.57
CA ASP A 119 1.05 -6.53 3.24
C ASP A 119 1.04 -5.08 2.68
N CYS A 120 0.12 -4.24 3.15
CA CYS A 120 -0.04 -2.90 2.63
C CYS A 120 1.22 -2.03 2.81
N SER A 121 1.84 -2.06 3.97
CA SER A 121 3.06 -1.29 4.28
C SER A 121 4.32 -1.95 3.73
N GLY A 122 4.34 -3.28 3.60
CA GLY A 122 5.43 -4.02 2.98
C GLY A 122 5.55 -3.76 1.48
N LEU A 123 4.42 -3.63 0.80
CA LEU A 123 4.43 -3.20 -0.60
C LEU A 123 5.06 -1.81 -0.73
N VAL A 124 4.59 -0.84 0.06
CA VAL A 124 5.15 0.53 0.04
C VAL A 124 6.65 0.51 0.28
N TRP A 125 7.11 -0.15 1.34
CA TRP A 125 8.53 -0.29 1.66
C TRP A 125 9.32 -0.88 0.49
N SER A 126 8.87 -2.00 -0.07
CA SER A 126 9.58 -2.73 -1.13
C SER A 126 9.71 -1.92 -2.43
N VAL A 127 8.65 -1.22 -2.86
CA VAL A 127 8.71 -0.46 -4.11
C VAL A 127 9.51 0.82 -3.99
N PHE A 128 9.51 1.46 -2.81
CA PHE A 128 10.36 2.62 -2.55
C PHE A 128 11.84 2.24 -2.44
N LEU A 129 12.15 1.09 -1.84
CA LEU A 129 13.51 0.54 -1.81
C LEU A 129 14.05 0.35 -3.23
N ASP A 130 13.28 -0.31 -4.11
CA ASP A 130 13.67 -0.54 -5.50
C ASP A 130 13.74 0.75 -6.32
N ALA A 131 12.94 1.75 -5.98
CA ALA A 131 13.00 3.06 -6.61
C ALA A 131 14.22 3.89 -6.19
N GLY A 132 14.97 3.45 -5.17
CA GLY A 132 16.16 4.12 -4.68
C GLY A 132 15.89 5.14 -3.55
N SER A 133 14.78 5.00 -2.83
CA SER A 133 14.47 5.77 -1.64
C SER A 133 14.23 4.84 -0.45
N PRO A 134 15.29 4.23 0.10
CA PRO A 134 15.18 3.30 1.21
C PRO A 134 14.75 4.01 2.49
N PHE A 135 13.90 3.35 3.27
CA PHE A 135 13.54 3.72 4.63
C PHE A 135 13.34 2.47 5.48
N GLU A 136 13.27 2.62 6.78
CA GLU A 136 13.09 1.49 7.69
C GLU A 136 11.72 0.83 7.50
N ARG A 137 11.69 -0.52 7.42
CA ARG A 137 10.44 -1.29 7.32
C ARG A 137 9.59 -1.06 8.57
N SER A 138 8.41 -0.50 8.36
CA SER A 138 7.54 -0.13 9.45
C SER A 138 6.05 -0.27 9.10
N SER A 139 5.18 -0.14 10.10
CA SER A 139 3.73 -0.19 9.93
C SER A 139 3.19 1.05 9.24
N ALA A 140 1.97 0.97 8.70
CA ALA A 140 1.29 2.14 8.14
C ALA A 140 1.19 3.29 9.17
N LYS A 141 0.92 2.98 10.45
CA LYS A 141 0.85 3.99 11.52
C LYS A 141 2.20 4.68 11.74
N THR A 142 3.31 3.95 11.74
CA THR A 142 4.66 4.50 11.88
C THR A 142 5.05 5.32 10.65
N LEU A 143 4.71 4.85 9.43
CA LEU A 143 4.91 5.62 8.20
C LEU A 143 4.14 6.94 8.21
N TRP A 144 2.93 6.96 8.77
CA TRP A 144 2.18 8.20 8.96
C TRP A 144 2.94 9.21 9.83
N GLN A 145 3.54 8.75 10.94
CA GLN A 145 4.27 9.62 11.86
C GLN A 145 5.56 10.18 11.25
N ASN A 146 6.24 9.37 10.43
CA ASN A 146 7.56 9.69 9.88
C ASN A 146 7.51 10.32 8.47
N SER A 147 6.32 10.64 7.98
CA SER A 147 6.12 11.24 6.66
C SER A 147 5.51 12.63 6.75
N VAL A 148 5.69 13.45 5.71
CA VAL A 148 5.25 14.84 5.65
C VAL A 148 3.80 14.93 5.16
N PRO A 149 2.92 15.72 5.80
CA PRO A 149 1.56 15.95 5.30
C PRO A 149 1.56 16.54 3.89
N VAL A 150 0.59 16.14 3.09
CA VAL A 150 0.36 16.67 1.74
C VAL A 150 -1.10 17.07 1.62
N GLU A 151 -1.34 18.29 1.13
CA GLU A 151 -2.66 18.88 0.98
C GLU A 151 -2.87 19.42 -0.44
N GLY A 152 -4.08 19.91 -0.72
CA GLY A 152 -4.43 20.46 -2.02
C GLY A 152 -4.28 19.43 -3.14
N ASP A 153 -3.91 19.87 -4.34
CA ASP A 153 -3.78 19.02 -5.52
C ASP A 153 -2.51 18.14 -5.49
N ASP A 154 -1.54 18.50 -4.65
CA ASP A 154 -0.33 17.70 -4.44
C ASP A 154 -0.62 16.31 -3.88
N ARG A 155 -1.78 16.12 -3.21
CA ARG A 155 -2.22 14.83 -2.71
C ARG A 155 -2.41 13.78 -3.80
N TYR A 156 -2.69 14.20 -5.03
CA TYR A 156 -2.92 13.30 -6.16
C TYR A 156 -1.68 13.10 -7.03
N LYS A 157 -0.55 13.72 -6.68
CA LYS A 157 0.71 13.49 -7.39
C LYS A 157 1.21 12.06 -7.16
N PHE A 158 1.70 11.44 -8.22
CA PHE A 158 2.21 10.08 -8.19
C PHE A 158 3.25 9.86 -7.07
N GLY A 159 3.11 8.74 -6.38
CA GLY A 159 3.99 8.36 -5.28
C GLY A 159 3.60 8.91 -3.91
N THR A 160 2.65 9.85 -3.83
CA THR A 160 2.05 10.26 -2.56
C THR A 160 1.42 9.03 -1.88
N LEU A 161 1.56 8.93 -0.56
CA LEU A 161 0.96 7.87 0.24
C LEU A 161 -0.42 8.31 0.69
N VAL A 162 -1.41 7.47 0.47
CA VAL A 162 -2.76 7.64 0.99
C VAL A 162 -3.01 6.64 2.11
N PHE A 163 -3.58 7.12 3.22
CA PHE A 163 -3.85 6.31 4.41
C PHE A 163 -5.35 6.18 4.64
N PHE A 164 -5.76 5.01 5.12
CA PHE A 164 -7.17 4.65 5.30
C PHE A 164 -7.43 4.01 6.65
N ASN A 165 -8.72 3.87 7.02
CA ASN A 165 -9.18 3.07 8.14
C ASN A 165 -8.45 3.39 9.47
N LYS A 166 -8.37 4.66 9.84
CA LYS A 166 -7.65 5.11 11.05
C LYS A 166 -6.19 4.63 11.08
N LEU A 167 -5.51 4.71 9.93
CA LEU A 167 -4.11 4.29 9.71
C LEU A 167 -3.88 2.76 9.68
N GLY A 168 -4.95 1.97 9.54
CA GLY A 168 -4.86 0.52 9.41
C GLY A 168 -4.53 0.03 7.98
N HIS A 169 -4.53 0.94 7.00
CA HIS A 169 -4.21 0.61 5.61
C HIS A 169 -3.53 1.78 4.91
N ILE A 170 -2.71 1.46 3.89
CA ILE A 170 -1.94 2.43 3.12
C ILE A 170 -1.86 2.02 1.65
N GLY A 171 -1.84 3.01 0.76
CA GLY A 171 -1.61 2.85 -0.67
C GLY A 171 -0.70 3.93 -1.24
N ILE A 172 -0.35 3.79 -2.50
CA ILE A 172 0.48 4.71 -3.27
C ILE A 172 -0.41 5.33 -4.35
N VAL A 173 -0.60 6.63 -4.29
CA VAL A 173 -1.39 7.38 -5.25
C VAL A 173 -0.78 7.22 -6.65
N PHE A 174 -1.61 6.91 -7.62
CA PHE A 174 -1.24 6.93 -9.02
C PHE A 174 -1.54 8.32 -9.61
N ASP A 175 -2.77 8.76 -9.48
CA ASP A 175 -3.25 10.09 -9.84
C ASP A 175 -4.58 10.35 -9.10
N GLU A 176 -5.37 11.31 -9.55
CA GLU A 176 -6.70 11.62 -9.01
C GLU A 176 -7.73 10.50 -9.19
N SER A 177 -7.49 9.56 -10.10
CA SER A 177 -8.40 8.43 -10.34
C SER A 177 -8.25 7.32 -9.30
N GLY A 178 -7.05 7.14 -8.69
CA GLY A 178 -6.86 6.06 -7.76
C GLY A 178 -5.42 5.81 -7.30
N PHE A 179 -5.24 4.63 -6.73
CA PHE A 179 -4.01 4.25 -6.03
C PHE A 179 -3.72 2.75 -6.13
N TYR A 180 -2.45 2.39 -6.00
CA TYR A 180 -2.00 1.00 -5.86
C TYR A 180 -1.88 0.62 -4.38
N HIS A 181 -2.28 -0.59 -4.03
CA HIS A 181 -2.15 -1.14 -2.69
C HIS A 181 -2.14 -2.67 -2.68
N ALA A 182 -1.72 -3.28 -1.57
CA ALA A 182 -1.90 -4.71 -1.33
C ALA A 182 -3.26 -4.94 -0.66
N SER A 183 -4.24 -5.37 -1.44
CA SER A 183 -5.59 -5.72 -0.99
C SER A 183 -5.59 -7.12 -0.36
N SER A 184 -6.24 -7.28 0.81
CA SER A 184 -6.36 -8.58 1.47
C SER A 184 -7.12 -9.64 0.65
N SER A 185 -7.98 -9.21 -0.28
CA SER A 185 -8.79 -10.10 -1.13
C SER A 185 -8.29 -10.24 -2.56
N ARG A 186 -7.51 -9.26 -3.07
CA ARG A 186 -7.11 -9.22 -4.49
C ARG A 186 -5.59 -9.17 -4.69
N GLY A 187 -4.81 -9.15 -3.59
CA GLY A 187 -3.37 -8.94 -3.70
C GLY A 187 -3.01 -7.51 -4.11
N VAL A 188 -1.85 -7.34 -4.72
CA VAL A 188 -1.40 -6.02 -5.22
C VAL A 188 -2.25 -5.61 -6.41
N THR A 189 -2.96 -4.50 -6.28
CA THR A 189 -3.95 -4.04 -7.27
C THR A 189 -4.10 -2.53 -7.29
N PHE A 190 -4.65 -2.01 -8.37
CA PHE A 190 -5.15 -0.64 -8.44
C PHE A 190 -6.59 -0.57 -7.91
N SER A 191 -6.90 0.50 -7.17
CA SER A 191 -8.26 0.81 -6.72
C SER A 191 -8.55 2.29 -6.93
N ARG A 192 -9.82 2.60 -7.27
CA ARG A 192 -10.27 3.97 -7.45
C ARG A 192 -10.53 4.65 -6.10
N PHE A 193 -10.49 5.98 -6.09
CA PHE A 193 -10.84 6.79 -4.92
C PHE A 193 -12.35 6.95 -4.68
N ASP A 194 -13.17 6.13 -5.28
CA ASP A 194 -14.62 6.16 -5.15
C ASP A 194 -15.16 5.08 -4.19
N GLY A 195 -16.48 5.08 -3.99
CA GLY A 195 -17.23 4.05 -3.29
C GLY A 195 -16.67 3.72 -1.91
N TYR A 196 -16.17 2.52 -1.75
CA TYR A 196 -15.66 1.99 -0.48
C TYR A 196 -14.52 2.83 0.10
N TRP A 197 -13.59 3.28 -0.73
CA TRP A 197 -12.38 3.96 -0.29
C TRP A 197 -12.60 5.43 0.03
N ALA A 198 -13.49 6.13 -0.69
CA ALA A 198 -13.72 7.56 -0.53
C ALA A 198 -14.02 7.96 0.93
N LYS A 199 -14.83 7.17 1.62
CA LYS A 199 -15.27 7.43 2.99
C LYS A 199 -14.26 7.00 4.07
N ARG A 200 -13.12 6.45 3.69
CA ARG A 200 -12.14 5.83 4.59
C ARG A 200 -10.77 6.49 4.57
N ILE A 201 -10.60 7.50 3.74
CA ILE A 201 -9.35 8.26 3.64
C ILE A 201 -9.11 8.98 4.96
N ALA A 202 -7.96 8.71 5.59
CA ALA A 202 -7.49 9.40 6.78
C ALA A 202 -6.63 10.62 6.42
N GLY A 203 -5.96 10.60 5.27
CA GLY A 203 -5.16 11.69 4.75
C GLY A 203 -4.04 11.22 3.83
N TYR A 204 -3.24 12.19 3.40
CA TYR A 204 -2.17 11.99 2.42
C TYR A 204 -0.83 12.44 3.01
N ARG A 205 0.23 11.70 2.68
CA ARG A 205 1.57 12.00 3.14
C ARG A 205 2.62 11.65 2.10
N ARG A 206 3.81 12.21 2.26
CA ARG A 206 4.95 11.92 1.39
C ARG A 206 6.14 11.52 2.21
N ILE A 207 6.85 10.48 1.76
CA ILE A 207 8.12 10.09 2.35
C ILE A 207 9.16 11.13 1.92
N PRO A 208 9.90 11.75 2.86
CA PRO A 208 11.02 12.59 2.50
C PRO A 208 12.06 11.74 1.76
N THR A 209 12.32 12.07 0.49
CA THR A 209 13.47 11.50 -0.21
C THR A 209 14.69 12.24 0.29
N GLY A 210 15.62 11.55 0.95
CA GLY A 210 16.89 12.14 1.39
C GLY A 210 17.60 12.81 0.22
N LYS A 211 18.23 13.93 0.54
CA LYS A 211 19.13 14.63 -0.39
C LYS A 211 20.36 13.79 -0.67
#